data_91425c23671345a81836822f5a922350
#
_entry.id   91425c23671345a81836822f5a922350
#
_cell.length_a   1.000
_cell.length_b   1.000
_cell.length_c   1.000
_cell.angle_alpha   90.00
_cell.angle_beta   90.00
_cell.angle_gamma   90.00
#
_symmetry.space_group_name_H-M   'P 1'
#
loop_
_entity.id
_entity.type
_entity.pdbx_description
1 polymer ?
#
loop_
_entity_poly.entity_id
_entity_poly.type
_entity_poly.pdbx_seq_one_letter_code
_entity_poly.pdbx_strand_id
1 'polypeptide(L)'
;GFLISVKPESGLDRNAVTRYIEDHNVQTRLLFSGNLIKHPCFDQIRGTDAYRVAGELTNTDFIMNNTFWVGVYPGMTDEMIDYMAQVILEAVKE
;
A
#
# COMPACT_ATOMS: atom_id res chain seq x y z
N GLY A 1 6.35 -3.47 -9.92
CA GLY A 1 5.67 -4.10 -8.81
C GLY A 1 4.23 -4.48 -9.14
N PHE A 2 3.66 -5.30 -8.30
CA PHE A 2 2.26 -5.71 -8.42
C PHE A 2 1.47 -5.04 -7.31
N LEU A 3 0.50 -4.20 -7.66
CA LEU A 3 -0.30 -3.44 -6.71
C LEU A 3 -1.46 -4.25 -6.15
N ILE A 4 -1.66 -4.14 -4.85
CA ILE A 4 -2.75 -4.80 -4.13
C ILE A 4 -3.42 -3.76 -3.25
N SER A 5 -4.74 -3.69 -3.29
CA SER A 5 -5.51 -2.80 -2.44
C SER A 5 -6.46 -3.61 -1.57
N VAL A 6 -6.52 -3.26 -0.28
CA VAL A 6 -7.42 -3.92 0.67
C VAL A 6 -8.75 -3.19 0.64
N LYS A 7 -9.82 -3.90 0.32
CA LYS A 7 -11.16 -3.30 0.24
C LYS A 7 -11.66 -2.96 1.65
N PRO A 8 -12.24 -1.77 1.83
CA PRO A 8 -12.77 -1.39 3.15
C PRO A 8 -13.82 -2.37 3.70
N GLU A 9 -14.65 -2.90 2.82
CA GLU A 9 -15.72 -3.83 3.24
C GLU A 9 -15.20 -5.20 3.65
N SER A 10 -13.93 -5.50 3.42
CA SER A 10 -13.35 -6.79 3.80
C SER A 10 -13.11 -6.92 5.31
N GLY A 11 -13.08 -5.80 6.02
CA GLY A 11 -12.74 -5.78 7.43
C GLY A 11 -11.26 -5.99 7.73
N LEU A 12 -10.42 -6.09 6.70
CA LEU A 12 -8.97 -6.29 6.87
C LEU A 12 -8.26 -4.96 6.95
N ASP A 13 -7.16 -4.93 7.72
CA ASP A 13 -6.29 -3.77 7.84
C ASP A 13 -5.06 -3.98 6.97
N ARG A 14 -4.75 -3.02 6.08
CA ARG A 14 -3.58 -3.10 5.20
C ARG A 14 -2.29 -3.36 5.99
N ASN A 15 -2.12 -2.69 7.11
CA ASN A 15 -0.89 -2.84 7.90
C ASN A 15 -0.75 -4.25 8.48
N ALA A 16 -1.86 -4.85 8.90
CA ALA A 16 -1.83 -6.23 9.39
C ALA A 16 -1.51 -7.20 8.25
N VAL A 17 -2.09 -6.98 7.07
CA VAL A 17 -1.82 -7.81 5.89
C VAL A 17 -0.36 -7.74 5.48
N THR A 18 0.20 -6.52 5.38
CA THR A 18 1.59 -6.37 4.98
C THR A 18 2.55 -6.94 6.02
N ARG A 19 2.22 -6.81 7.30
CA ARG A 19 3.06 -7.38 8.36
C ARG A 19 3.11 -8.91 8.26
N TYR A 20 1.97 -9.54 8.03
CA TYR A 20 1.94 -10.99 7.83
C TYR A 20 2.82 -11.40 6.64
N ILE A 21 2.69 -10.69 5.53
CA ILE A 21 3.45 -10.99 4.32
C ILE A 21 4.95 -10.85 4.57
N GLU A 22 5.35 -9.78 5.25
CA GLU A 22 6.78 -9.54 5.55
C GLU A 22 7.32 -10.55 6.56
N ASP A 23 6.51 -10.99 7.52
CA ASP A 23 6.91 -12.04 8.46
C ASP A 23 7.17 -13.37 7.75
N HIS A 24 6.65 -13.54 6.55
CA HIS A 24 6.84 -14.74 5.74
C HIS A 24 7.88 -14.51 4.63
N ASN A 25 8.77 -13.53 4.81
CA ASN A 25 9.91 -13.26 3.94
C ASN A 25 9.55 -12.75 2.54
N VAL A 26 8.39 -12.13 2.39
CA VAL A 26 8.00 -11.43 1.17
C VAL A 26 7.98 -9.94 1.47
N GLN A 27 8.81 -9.17 0.76
CA GLN A 27 8.92 -7.74 1.01
C GLN A 27 7.75 -6.98 0.39
N THR A 28 7.22 -6.01 1.14
CA THR A 28 6.16 -5.13 0.65
C THR A 28 6.64 -3.68 0.68
N ARG A 29 5.98 -2.85 -0.12
CA ARG A 29 6.22 -1.41 -0.13
C ARG A 29 4.89 -0.68 -0.23
N LEU A 30 4.79 0.46 0.44
CA LEU A 30 3.62 1.33 0.28
C LEU A 30 3.75 2.09 -1.03
N LEU A 31 2.62 2.54 -1.58
CA LEU A 31 2.63 3.24 -2.86
C LEU A 31 3.15 4.67 -2.67
N PHE A 32 4.46 4.82 -2.85
CA PHE A 32 5.18 6.10 -2.83
C PHE A 32 4.76 6.96 -1.63
N SER A 33 4.51 8.26 -1.84
CA SER A 33 4.17 9.17 -0.77
C SER A 33 2.69 9.14 -0.36
N GLY A 34 1.83 8.45 -1.10
CA GLY A 34 0.39 8.46 -0.82
C GLY A 34 -0.21 9.83 -1.03
N ASN A 35 -0.79 10.42 0.02
CA ASN A 35 -1.31 11.78 -0.06
C ASN A 35 -0.24 12.76 0.45
N LEU A 36 0.39 13.45 -0.50
CA LEU A 36 1.55 14.29 -0.22
C LEU A 36 1.25 15.40 0.78
N ILE A 37 0.08 16.02 0.69
CA ILE A 37 -0.24 17.17 1.56
C ILE A 37 -0.45 16.77 3.03
N LYS A 38 -0.59 15.47 3.31
CA LYS A 38 -0.75 14.98 4.68
C LYS A 38 0.58 14.64 5.36
N HIS A 39 1.69 14.78 4.65
CA HIS A 39 3.01 14.51 5.22
C HIS A 39 3.40 15.61 6.21
N PRO A 40 4.05 15.26 7.31
CA PRO A 40 4.42 16.25 8.35
C PRO A 40 5.27 17.41 7.85
N CYS A 41 6.07 17.20 6.81
CA CYS A 41 6.91 18.27 6.26
C CYS A 41 6.09 19.44 5.69
N PHE A 42 4.81 19.25 5.43
CA PHE A 42 3.92 20.28 4.90
C PHE A 42 2.96 20.84 5.95
N ASP A 43 3.12 20.47 7.23
CA ASP A 43 2.21 20.92 8.28
C ASP A 43 2.14 22.45 8.38
N GLN A 44 3.27 23.13 8.20
CA GLN A 44 3.35 24.59 8.36
C GLN A 44 2.67 25.36 7.24
N ILE A 45 2.56 24.76 6.05
CA ILE A 45 1.95 25.44 4.91
C ILE A 45 0.51 24.99 4.66
N ARG A 46 0.03 24.01 5.40
CA ARG A 46 -1.32 23.48 5.20
C ARG A 46 -2.34 24.55 5.53
N GLY A 47 -3.29 24.77 4.61
CA GLY A 47 -4.28 25.82 4.76
C GLY A 47 -3.83 27.20 4.29
N THR A 48 -2.63 27.32 3.75
CA THR A 48 -2.09 28.58 3.22
C THR A 48 -2.18 28.61 1.70
N ASP A 49 -1.75 29.74 1.10
CA ASP A 49 -1.70 29.92 -0.34
C ASP A 49 -0.49 29.24 -1.01
N ALA A 50 0.35 28.57 -0.22
CA ALA A 50 1.57 27.95 -0.74
C ALA A 50 1.29 26.78 -1.66
N TYR A 51 0.07 26.22 -1.61
CA TYR A 51 -0.33 25.10 -2.48
C TYR A 51 -1.84 25.17 -2.73
N ARG A 52 -2.30 24.40 -3.72
CA ARG A 52 -3.72 24.33 -4.04
C ARG A 52 -4.12 22.86 -4.24
N VAL A 53 -5.24 22.48 -3.65
CA VAL A 53 -5.83 21.15 -3.84
C VAL A 53 -6.92 21.26 -4.90
N ALA A 54 -6.79 20.48 -5.98
CA ALA A 54 -7.77 20.45 -7.05
C ALA A 54 -8.77 19.33 -6.80
N GLY A 55 -9.97 19.68 -6.34
CA GLY A 55 -11.03 18.72 -6.04
C GLY A 55 -10.80 17.98 -4.73
N GLU A 56 -11.45 16.83 -4.59
CA GLU A 56 -11.33 15.99 -3.40
C GLU A 56 -10.26 14.91 -3.61
N LEU A 57 -9.53 14.58 -2.55
CA LEU A 57 -8.46 13.59 -2.60
C LEU A 57 -8.88 12.27 -1.96
N THR A 58 -10.16 11.88 -2.12
CA THR A 58 -10.71 10.67 -1.51
C THR A 58 -9.99 9.41 -2.00
N ASN A 59 -9.77 9.31 -3.31
CA ASN A 59 -9.07 8.14 -3.86
C ASN A 59 -7.60 8.14 -3.46
N THR A 60 -6.99 9.30 -3.34
CA THR A 60 -5.60 9.44 -2.88
C THR A 60 -5.48 8.93 -1.44
N ASP A 61 -6.41 9.28 -0.57
CA ASP A 61 -6.43 8.80 0.80
C ASP A 61 -6.65 7.27 0.85
N PHE A 62 -7.56 6.76 0.02
CA PHE A 62 -7.77 5.31 -0.06
C PHE A 62 -6.47 4.58 -0.44
N ILE A 63 -5.78 5.07 -1.45
CA ILE A 63 -4.52 4.46 -1.88
C ILE A 63 -3.48 4.54 -0.76
N MET A 64 -3.36 5.69 -0.10
CA MET A 64 -2.39 5.88 0.98
C MET A 64 -2.63 4.88 2.11
N ASN A 65 -3.89 4.62 2.45
CA ASN A 65 -4.24 3.83 3.63
C ASN A 65 -4.44 2.35 3.35
N ASN A 66 -4.73 1.96 2.10
CA ASN A 66 -5.18 0.61 1.78
C ASN A 66 -4.39 -0.10 0.71
N THR A 67 -3.39 0.53 0.12
CA THR A 67 -2.64 -0.04 -1.02
C THR A 67 -1.20 -0.33 -0.64
N PHE A 68 -0.67 -1.41 -1.16
CA PHE A 68 0.75 -1.75 -1.06
C PHE A 68 1.13 -2.50 -2.33
N TRP A 69 2.42 -2.75 -2.52
CA TRP A 69 2.87 -3.54 -3.67
C TRP A 69 3.96 -4.52 -3.26
N VAL A 70 4.08 -5.58 -4.06
CA VAL A 70 5.13 -6.58 -3.92
C VAL A 70 6.03 -6.53 -5.15
N GLY A 71 7.27 -6.99 -5.00
CA GLY A 71 8.23 -6.94 -6.08
C GLY A 71 7.92 -7.93 -7.20
N VAL A 72 8.13 -7.48 -8.43
CA VAL A 72 8.06 -8.34 -9.62
C VAL A 72 9.23 -7.99 -10.51
N TYR A 73 10.04 -8.99 -10.88
CA TYR A 73 11.18 -8.77 -11.76
C TYR A 73 11.43 -10.05 -12.59
N PRO A 74 12.11 -9.92 -13.74
CA PRO A 74 12.25 -11.06 -14.67
C PRO A 74 13.00 -12.26 -14.10
N GLY A 75 13.83 -12.07 -13.09
CA GLY A 75 14.59 -13.14 -12.48
C GLY A 75 13.82 -14.01 -11.50
N MET A 76 12.54 -13.71 -11.25
CA MET A 76 11.75 -14.53 -10.33
C MET A 76 11.46 -15.89 -10.93
N THR A 77 11.71 -16.94 -10.13
CA THR A 77 11.34 -18.30 -10.54
C THR A 77 9.87 -18.57 -10.31
N ASP A 78 9.35 -19.60 -10.96
CA ASP A 78 7.96 -20.01 -10.73
C ASP A 78 7.70 -20.35 -9.26
N GLU A 79 8.69 -20.95 -8.58
CA GLU A 79 8.59 -21.27 -7.15
C GLU A 79 8.46 -20.01 -6.31
N MET A 80 9.21 -18.95 -6.63
CA MET A 80 9.14 -17.69 -5.91
C MET A 80 7.77 -17.03 -6.09
N ILE A 81 7.25 -17.05 -7.31
CA ILE A 81 5.94 -16.47 -7.62
C ILE A 81 4.84 -17.25 -6.90
N ASP A 82 4.89 -18.56 -6.93
CA ASP A 82 3.91 -19.42 -6.27
C ASP A 82 3.93 -19.22 -4.74
N TYR A 83 5.12 -19.12 -4.15
CA TYR A 83 5.26 -18.86 -2.73
C TYR A 83 4.67 -17.51 -2.35
N MET A 84 4.98 -16.48 -3.11
CA MET A 84 4.47 -15.14 -2.85
C MET A 84 2.94 -15.12 -2.94
N ALA A 85 2.37 -15.76 -3.96
CA ALA A 85 0.92 -15.84 -4.12
C ALA A 85 0.27 -16.57 -2.94
N GLN A 86 0.88 -17.66 -2.49
CA GLN A 86 0.39 -18.42 -1.35
C GLN A 86 0.38 -17.57 -0.07
N VAL A 87 1.47 -16.86 0.19
CA VAL A 87 1.58 -16.00 1.37
C VAL A 87 0.51 -14.90 1.35
N ILE A 88 0.30 -14.27 0.19
CA ILE A 88 -0.71 -13.22 0.05
C ILE A 88 -2.12 -13.78 0.32
N LEU A 89 -2.43 -14.94 -0.25
CA LEU A 89 -3.73 -15.57 -0.05
C LEU A 89 -3.96 -15.93 1.42
N GLU A 90 -2.95 -16.40 2.10
CA GLU A 90 -3.03 -16.69 3.53
C GLU A 90 -3.22 -15.44 4.37
N ALA A 91 -2.55 -14.35 4.00
CA ALA A 91 -2.64 -13.08 4.72
C ALA A 91 -4.05 -12.50 4.70
N VAL A 92 -4.83 -12.76 3.65
CA VAL A 92 -6.18 -12.20 3.50
C VAL A 92 -7.29 -13.15 3.89
N LYS A 93 -6.95 -14.34 4.37
CA LYS A 93 -7.95 -15.35 4.73
C LYS A 93 -8.71 -15.02 6.01
N GLU A 94 -8.18 -14.17 6.83
CA GLU A 94 -8.82 -13.84 8.11
C GLU A 94 -9.83 -12.70 8.02
#